data_c9f0befce1187c761ff422933baa55c2
#
_entry.id   c9f0befce1187c761ff422933baa55c2
#
_cell.length_a   1.000
_cell.length_b   1.000
_cell.length_c   1.000
_cell.angle_alpha   90.00
_cell.angle_beta   90.00
_cell.angle_gamma   90.00
#
_symmetry.space_group_name_H-M   'P 1'
#
loop_
_entity.id
_entity.type
_entity.pdbx_description
1 polymer ?
#
loop_
_entity_poly.entity_id
_entity_poly.type
_entity_poly.pdbx_seq_one_letter_code
_entity_poly.pdbx_strand_id
1 'polypeptide(L)' 'MLSNNQNKFMEIKTELRLHERIKESLDGRTQRWLSLNAKIPESELSRKMQGKLLFTDAEIIRINEALKTDFVNN' A
#
# COMPACT_ATOMS: atom_id res chain seq x y z
N MET A 1 28.23 16.27 4.16
CA MET A 1 27.55 16.17 3.82
C MET A 1 27.22 15.61 3.78
N LEU A 2 27.39 15.60 3.83
CA LEU A 2 26.73 15.03 3.46
C LEU A 2 26.22 14.66 3.39
N SER A 3 26.29 14.81 3.63
CA SER A 3 25.47 14.48 3.36
C SER A 3 24.98 14.35 3.17
N ASN A 4 25.03 14.58 3.03
CA ASN A 4 24.27 14.60 2.58
C ASN A 4 23.94 14.23 2.05
N ASN A 5 24.13 14.37 1.70
CA ASN A 5 23.60 14.04 0.86
C ASN A 5 23.31 12.95 0.80
N GLN A 6 23.38 12.39 0.93
CA GLN A 6 22.92 11.27 1.06
C GLN A 6 21.62 11.17 1.56
N ASN A 7 21.23 12.03 2.00
CA ASN A 7 19.97 12.19 2.40
C ASN A 7 18.96 12.13 1.40
N LYS A 8 19.28 12.52 0.24
CA LYS A 8 18.38 12.47 -0.81
C LYS A 8 17.94 11.13 -1.12
N PHE A 9 18.80 10.18 -1.03
CA PHE A 9 18.43 8.87 -1.30
C PHE A 9 17.50 8.34 -0.28
N MET A 10 17.65 8.80 0.92
CA MET A 10 16.77 8.38 1.94
C MET A 10 15.41 8.88 1.70
N GLU A 11 15.29 10.06 1.19
CA GLU A 11 14.00 10.57 0.88
C GLU A 11 13.30 9.72 -0.13
N ILE A 12 14.00 9.27 -1.14
CA ILE A 12 13.41 8.41 -2.11
C ILE A 12 12.93 7.13 -1.48
N LYS A 13 13.70 6.58 -0.58
CA LYS A 13 13.30 5.37 0.05
C LYS A 13 12.10 5.53 0.91
N THR A 14 11.97 6.68 1.53
CA THR A 14 10.84 6.87 2.43
C THR A 14 9.56 7.14 1.67
N GLU A 15 9.66 7.38 0.35
CA GLU A 15 8.47 7.61 -0.41
C GLU A 15 7.99 6.33 -1.03
N LEU A 16 7.58 5.42 -0.18
CA LEU A 16 7.05 4.17 -0.65
C LEU A 16 5.74 4.41 -1.38
N ARG A 17 5.51 3.65 -2.42
CA ARG A 17 4.27 3.74 -3.13
C ARG A 17 3.15 3.21 -2.27
N LEU A 18 1.93 3.60 -2.60
CA LEU A 18 0.78 3.22 -1.82
C LEU A 18 0.69 1.70 -1.64
N HIS A 19 0.86 0.94 -2.71
CA HIS A 19 0.75 -0.51 -2.59
C HIS A 19 1.83 -1.09 -1.68
N GLU A 20 2.99 -0.47 -1.62
CA GLU A 20 4.04 -0.94 -0.73
C GLU A 20 3.71 -0.63 0.72
N ARG A 21 3.11 0.53 0.95
CA ARG A 21 2.72 0.90 2.30
C ARG A 21 1.59 0.01 2.81
N ILE A 22 0.67 -0.34 1.92
CA ILE A 22 -0.41 -1.24 2.28
C ILE A 22 0.17 -2.61 2.63
N LYS A 23 1.14 -3.06 1.84
CA LYS A 23 1.75 -4.34 2.08
C LYS A 23 2.41 -4.39 3.46
N GLU A 24 3.10 -3.33 3.83
CA GLU A 24 3.72 -3.27 5.14
C GLU A 24 2.68 -3.28 6.25
N SER A 25 1.54 -2.67 6.00
CA SER A 25 0.49 -2.60 7.02
C SER A 25 -0.25 -3.91 7.22
N LEU A 26 -0.02 -4.89 6.36
CA LEU A 26 -0.62 -6.19 6.55
C LEU A 26 -0.12 -6.86 7.82
N ASP A 27 1.12 -6.57 8.20
CA ASP A 27 1.67 -7.03 9.48
C ASP A 27 1.48 -8.54 9.66
N GLY A 28 1.95 -9.30 8.69
CA GLY A 28 1.88 -10.76 8.74
C GLY A 28 0.61 -11.35 8.17
N ARG A 29 -0.42 -10.55 7.92
CA ARG A 29 -1.64 -11.06 7.32
C ARG A 29 -1.43 -11.23 5.83
N THR A 30 -2.21 -12.13 5.22
CA THR A 30 -2.02 -12.46 3.82
C THR A 30 -2.78 -11.49 2.92
N GLN A 31 -2.40 -11.49 1.65
CA GLN A 31 -3.12 -10.73 0.66
C GLN A 31 -4.53 -11.27 0.51
N ARG A 32 -4.73 -12.58 0.68
CA ARG A 32 -6.05 -13.16 0.63
C ARG A 32 -6.93 -12.63 1.78
N TRP A 33 -6.34 -12.46 2.97
CA TRP A 33 -7.07 -11.87 4.07
C TRP A 33 -7.57 -10.46 3.68
N LEU A 34 -6.70 -9.68 3.05
CA LEU A 34 -7.08 -8.33 2.66
C LEU A 34 -8.16 -8.38 1.57
N SER A 35 -8.03 -9.29 0.63
CA SER A 35 -9.02 -9.46 -0.43
C SER A 35 -10.41 -9.67 0.16
N LEU A 36 -10.49 -10.55 1.15
CA LEU A 36 -11.77 -10.86 1.77
C LEU A 36 -12.30 -9.69 2.60
N ASN A 37 -11.44 -9.02 3.31
CA ASN A 37 -11.88 -7.95 4.21
C ASN A 37 -12.14 -6.63 3.51
N ALA A 38 -11.43 -6.35 2.43
CA ALA A 38 -11.64 -5.13 1.67
C ALA A 38 -12.53 -5.36 0.45
N LYS A 39 -12.98 -6.61 0.26
CA LYS A 39 -13.90 -6.96 -0.84
C LYS A 39 -13.33 -6.57 -2.20
N ILE A 40 -12.09 -6.98 -2.43
CA ILE A 40 -11.45 -6.79 -3.72
C ILE A 40 -11.10 -8.17 -4.24
N PRO A 41 -11.49 -8.51 -5.47
CA PRO A 41 -11.16 -9.83 -6.00
C PRO A 41 -9.66 -10.08 -5.91
N GLU A 42 -9.28 -11.29 -5.52
CA GLU A 42 -7.89 -11.56 -5.23
C GLU A 42 -6.98 -11.35 -6.44
N SER A 43 -7.46 -11.68 -7.64
CA SER A 43 -6.64 -11.50 -8.82
C SER A 43 -6.40 -10.01 -9.10
N GLU A 44 -7.40 -9.17 -8.87
CA GLU A 44 -7.22 -7.74 -9.04
C GLU A 44 -6.34 -7.16 -7.95
N LEU A 45 -6.56 -7.61 -6.72
CA LEU A 45 -5.74 -7.13 -5.62
C LEU A 45 -4.28 -7.47 -5.85
N SER A 46 -4.01 -8.65 -6.39
CA SER A 46 -2.64 -9.05 -6.69
C SER A 46 -1.96 -8.06 -7.62
N ARG A 47 -2.65 -7.63 -8.68
CA ARG A 47 -2.07 -6.67 -9.60
C ARG A 47 -1.89 -5.30 -8.96
N LYS A 48 -2.84 -4.91 -8.13
CA LYS A 48 -2.75 -3.62 -7.44
C LYS A 48 -1.62 -3.61 -6.43
N MET A 49 -1.41 -4.74 -5.77
CA MET A 49 -0.33 -4.87 -4.80
C MET A 49 1.04 -4.96 -5.47
N GLN A 50 1.07 -5.22 -6.77
CA GLN A 50 2.30 -5.21 -7.54
C GLN A 50 2.55 -3.86 -8.21
N GLY A 51 1.62 -2.93 -8.05
CA GLY A 51 1.75 -1.63 -8.67
C GLY A 51 1.32 -1.58 -10.12
N LYS A 52 0.67 -2.64 -10.62
CA LYS A 52 0.26 -2.71 -12.02
C LYS A 52 -1.09 -2.09 -12.29
N LEU A 53 -1.93 -2.00 -11.27
CA LEU A 53 -3.22 -1.35 -11.35
C LEU A 53 -3.36 -0.42 -10.18
N LEU A 54 -4.12 0.64 -10.36
CA LEU A 54 -4.36 1.59 -9.28
C LEU A 54 -5.54 1.15 -8.44
N PHE A 55 -5.54 1.53 -7.18
CA PHE A 55 -6.68 1.32 -6.31
C PHE A 55 -7.71 2.40 -6.59
N THR A 56 -8.97 2.06 -6.45
CA THR A 56 -10.03 3.07 -6.53
C THR A 56 -10.20 3.70 -5.14
N ASP A 57 -10.86 4.84 -5.09
CA ASP A 57 -11.10 5.50 -3.81
C ASP A 57 -11.94 4.62 -2.89
N ALA A 58 -12.94 3.95 -3.43
CA ALA A 58 -13.78 3.06 -2.64
C ALA A 58 -12.96 1.91 -2.05
N GLU A 59 -12.02 1.39 -2.83
CA GLU A 59 -11.18 0.32 -2.34
C GLU A 59 -10.28 0.79 -1.21
N ILE A 60 -9.74 2.00 -1.33
CA ILE A 60 -8.88 2.54 -0.30
C ILE A 60 -9.68 2.73 1.01
N ILE A 61 -10.91 3.17 0.92
CA ILE A 61 -11.76 3.31 2.09
C ILE A 61 -11.92 1.95 2.78
N ARG A 62 -12.20 0.91 2.01
CA ARG A 62 -12.39 -0.41 2.60
C ARG A 62 -11.09 -1.00 3.15
N ILE A 63 -9.97 -0.71 2.50
CA ILE A 63 -8.67 -1.13 2.99
C ILE A 63 -8.37 -0.45 4.31
N ASN A 64 -8.63 0.85 4.38
CA ASN A 64 -8.40 1.58 5.62
C ASN A 64 -9.25 1.03 6.76
N GLU A 65 -10.48 0.66 6.46
CA GLU A 65 -11.33 0.08 7.49
C GLU A 65 -10.80 -1.28 7.94
N ALA A 66 -10.33 -2.08 7.00
CA ALA A 66 -9.83 -3.40 7.32
C ALA A 66 -8.53 -3.34 8.11
N LEU A 67 -7.65 -2.42 7.75
CA LEU A 67 -6.33 -2.34 8.36
C LEU A 67 -6.25 -1.33 9.49
N LYS A 68 -7.29 -0.53 9.71
CA LYS A 68 -7.31 0.55 10.70
C LYS A 68 -6.23 1.57 10.37
N THR A 69 -6.20 1.97 9.11
CA THR A 69 -5.19 2.91 8.60
C THR A 69 -5.90 4.11 7.99
N ASP A 70 -5.13 5.07 7.50
CA ASP A 70 -5.69 6.27 6.91
C ASP A 70 -4.98 6.63 5.60
N PHE A 71 -4.74 5.63 4.77
CA PHE A 71 -4.11 5.88 3.48
C PHE A 71 -4.95 6.81 2.61
N VAL A 72 -4.26 7.57 1.79
CA VAL A 72 -4.90 8.47 0.83
C VAL A 72 -4.53 7.98 -0.55
N ASN A 73 -5.52 7.92 -1.42
CA ASN A 73 -5.29 7.44 -2.77
C ASN A 73 -4.77 8.60 -3.62
N ASN A 74 -3.55 8.51 -4.04
CA ASN A 74 -3.03 9.56 -4.87
C ASN A 74 -2.71 9.03 -6.21
#